data_26d96ef30f0e1abdbfd546292a8929b5
#
_entry.id   26d96ef30f0e1abdbfd546292a8929b5
#
_cell.length_a   1.000
_cell.length_b   1.000
_cell.length_c   1.000
_cell.angle_alpha   90.00
_cell.angle_beta   90.00
_cell.angle_gamma   90.00
#
_symmetry.space_group_name_H-M   'P 1'
#
loop_
_entity.id
_entity.type
_entity.pdbx_description
1 polymer ?
#
loop_
_entity_poly.entity_id
_entity_poly.type
_entity_poly.pdbx_seq_one_letter_code
_entity_poly.pdbx_strand_id
1 'polypeptide(L)'
;MKIIDAHVHIYPDKIAQKASQSISDFYNLDAAYDGKVSTLNEACELAGVSQCLVHSVATNPSQVGSINSFIRKTAMQHPRKFFGFATVHPLAKDIEFQIENAVAAGLSGFKLHPDFQKFFADGHEAMQTFEIIDGRLPVLIHAGDNRKPYSGPERILKLCKAFP
;
A
#
# COMPACT_ATOMS: atom_id res chain seq x y z
N MET A 1 20.55 -9.91 14.57
CA MET A 1 19.06 -9.93 14.59
C MET A 1 18.60 -9.62 13.16
N LYS A 2 17.59 -10.31 12.64
CA LYS A 2 17.03 -9.99 11.31
C LYS A 2 15.93 -8.94 11.50
N ILE A 3 16.07 -7.77 10.85
CA ILE A 3 15.10 -6.68 10.92
C ILE A 3 14.32 -6.64 9.59
N ILE A 4 13.00 -6.57 9.69
CA ILE A 4 12.09 -6.42 8.55
C ILE A 4 11.28 -5.15 8.75
N ASP A 5 11.30 -4.23 7.78
CA ASP A 5 10.41 -3.09 7.74
C ASP A 5 9.12 -3.46 6.99
N ALA A 6 8.00 -3.46 7.71
CA ALA A 6 6.71 -3.91 7.20
C ALA A 6 5.86 -2.79 6.55
N HIS A 7 6.37 -1.56 6.44
CA HIS A 7 5.56 -0.45 5.91
C HIS A 7 6.41 0.59 5.16
N VAL A 8 6.74 0.32 3.91
CA VAL A 8 7.62 1.18 3.11
C VAL A 8 6.94 1.65 1.82
N HIS A 9 6.80 2.95 1.66
CA HIS A 9 6.33 3.57 0.41
C HIS A 9 7.50 3.77 -0.55
N ILE A 10 7.35 3.32 -1.80
CA ILE A 10 8.31 3.56 -2.88
C ILE A 10 7.61 4.08 -4.13
N TYR A 11 8.32 4.88 -4.90
CA TYR A 11 7.82 5.53 -6.10
C TYR A 11 8.85 5.47 -7.23
N PRO A 12 8.40 5.47 -8.52
CA PRO A 12 9.30 5.72 -9.64
C PRO A 12 10.02 7.07 -9.49
N ASP A 13 11.30 7.12 -9.81
CA ASP A 13 12.17 8.31 -9.63
C ASP A 13 11.56 9.61 -10.17
N LYS A 14 10.86 9.51 -11.32
CA LYS A 14 10.21 10.65 -11.97
C LYS A 14 9.16 11.36 -11.11
N ILE A 15 8.53 10.65 -10.17
CA ILE A 15 7.44 11.17 -9.34
C ILE A 15 7.74 11.11 -7.85
N ALA A 16 8.83 10.48 -7.44
CA ALA A 16 9.14 10.19 -6.04
C ALA A 16 9.11 11.45 -5.17
N GLN A 17 9.81 12.49 -5.55
CA GLN A 17 9.83 13.76 -4.81
C GLN A 17 8.42 14.37 -4.69
N LYS A 18 7.64 14.41 -5.79
CA LYS A 18 6.28 14.95 -5.77
C LYS A 18 5.34 14.11 -4.90
N ALA A 19 5.47 12.78 -4.96
CA ALA A 19 4.66 11.88 -4.16
C ALA A 19 4.99 11.99 -2.67
N SER A 20 6.27 12.07 -2.30
CA SER A 20 6.74 12.29 -0.94
C SER A 20 6.23 13.64 -0.40
N GLN A 21 6.35 14.72 -1.18
CA GLN A 21 5.82 16.04 -0.80
C GLN A 21 4.30 16.02 -0.59
N SER A 22 3.54 15.32 -1.43
CA SER A 22 2.08 15.21 -1.27
C SER A 22 1.68 14.49 0.03
N ILE A 23 2.49 13.55 0.50
CA ILE A 23 2.30 12.89 1.80
C ILE A 23 2.65 13.84 2.94
N SER A 24 3.77 14.56 2.83
CA SER A 24 4.17 15.58 3.79
C SER A 24 3.07 16.63 3.98
N ASP A 25 2.55 17.15 2.88
CA ASP A 25 1.46 18.14 2.88
C ASP A 25 0.17 17.58 3.51
N PHE A 26 -0.17 16.32 3.20
CA PHE A 26 -1.37 15.70 3.75
C PHE A 26 -1.31 15.53 5.26
N TYR A 27 -0.15 15.10 5.79
CA TYR A 27 0.03 14.88 7.23
C TYR A 27 0.56 16.11 7.98
N ASN A 28 0.96 17.18 7.28
CA ASN A 28 1.66 18.33 7.81
C ASN A 28 2.93 17.91 8.58
N LEU A 29 3.72 17.05 7.95
CA LEU A 29 4.98 16.51 8.47
C LEU A 29 6.04 16.56 7.38
N ASP A 30 7.29 16.80 7.75
CA ASP A 30 8.40 16.72 6.81
C ASP A 30 8.79 15.26 6.56
N ALA A 31 8.79 14.85 5.28
CA ALA A 31 9.28 13.53 4.92
C ALA A 31 10.81 13.49 5.01
N ALA A 32 11.36 12.55 5.78
CA ALA A 32 12.81 12.37 5.91
C ALA A 32 13.47 11.81 4.62
N TYR A 33 12.68 11.14 3.75
CA TYR A 33 13.17 10.47 2.55
C TYR A 33 12.29 10.79 1.35
N ASP A 34 12.90 10.71 0.16
CA ASP A 34 12.27 11.04 -1.12
C ASP A 34 11.40 9.93 -1.72
N GLY A 35 11.41 8.73 -1.12
CA GLY A 35 10.64 7.57 -1.58
C GLY A 35 11.21 6.84 -2.80
N LYS A 36 12.47 7.12 -3.21
CA LYS A 36 13.15 6.37 -4.26
C LYS A 36 13.66 5.02 -3.75
N VAL A 37 13.75 4.06 -4.65
CA VAL A 37 14.30 2.72 -4.36
C VAL A 37 15.78 2.78 -3.98
N SER A 38 16.57 3.66 -4.60
CA SER A 38 17.99 3.88 -4.26
C SER A 38 18.15 4.36 -2.82
N THR A 39 17.40 5.39 -2.44
CA THR A 39 17.42 5.96 -1.09
C THR A 39 16.96 4.94 -0.03
N LEU A 40 15.95 4.12 -0.35
CA LEU A 40 15.53 3.02 0.52
C LEU A 40 16.65 1.99 0.71
N ASN A 41 17.35 1.63 -0.36
CA ASN A 41 18.45 0.66 -0.28
C ASN A 41 19.56 1.16 0.65
N GLU A 42 19.99 2.42 0.50
CA GLU A 42 21.00 3.05 1.35
C GLU A 42 20.55 3.11 2.81
N ALA A 43 19.31 3.54 3.07
CA ALA A 43 18.75 3.60 4.43
C ALA A 43 18.68 2.20 5.09
N CYS A 44 18.30 1.18 4.34
CA CYS A 44 18.28 -0.21 4.83
C CYS A 44 19.68 -0.71 5.20
N GLU A 45 20.68 -0.41 4.39
CA GLU A 45 22.08 -0.80 4.67
C GLU A 45 22.59 -0.13 5.94
N LEU A 46 22.38 1.18 6.08
CA LEU A 46 22.78 1.94 7.26
C LEU A 46 22.09 1.47 8.54
N ALA A 47 20.80 1.12 8.46
CA ALA A 47 19.99 0.69 9.61
C ALA A 47 20.04 -0.82 9.88
N GLY A 48 20.72 -1.63 9.05
CA GLY A 48 20.76 -3.09 9.17
C GLY A 48 19.40 -3.75 8.88
N VAL A 49 18.51 -3.10 8.12
CA VAL A 49 17.22 -3.65 7.68
C VAL A 49 17.46 -4.63 6.55
N SER A 50 17.06 -5.89 6.75
CA SER A 50 17.34 -6.98 5.81
C SER A 50 16.26 -7.17 4.76
N GLN A 51 15.01 -6.83 5.07
CA GLN A 51 13.85 -7.00 4.18
C GLN A 51 12.85 -5.87 4.37
N CYS A 52 12.11 -5.52 3.31
CA CYS A 52 11.07 -4.51 3.35
C CYS A 52 9.80 -4.99 2.65
N LEU A 53 8.66 -4.68 3.21
CA LEU A 53 7.37 -4.76 2.55
C LEU A 53 7.15 -3.42 1.83
N VAL A 54 7.25 -3.45 0.50
CA VAL A 54 7.20 -2.24 -0.34
C VAL A 54 5.85 -2.10 -1.04
N HIS A 55 5.33 -0.89 -1.07
CA HIS A 55 4.03 -0.59 -1.66
C HIS A 55 3.91 0.89 -2.07
N SER A 56 2.86 1.19 -2.79
CA SER A 56 2.30 2.53 -3.02
C SER A 56 0.78 2.46 -2.96
N VAL A 57 0.10 3.60 -2.99
CA VAL A 57 -1.36 3.68 -2.95
C VAL A 57 -1.87 4.40 -4.19
N ALA A 58 -2.82 3.78 -4.90
CA ALA A 58 -3.57 4.43 -5.97
C ALA A 58 -4.64 5.34 -5.35
N THR A 59 -4.50 6.64 -5.51
CA THR A 59 -5.52 7.63 -5.09
C THR A 59 -6.64 7.79 -6.12
N ASN A 60 -6.47 7.17 -7.29
CA ASN A 60 -7.43 7.11 -8.39
C ASN A 60 -7.38 5.70 -9.02
N PRO A 61 -8.53 5.10 -9.38
CA PRO A 61 -8.58 3.77 -10.01
C PRO A 61 -7.66 3.59 -11.22
N SER A 62 -7.50 4.60 -12.05
CA SER A 62 -6.64 4.54 -13.25
C SER A 62 -5.14 4.38 -12.96
N GLN A 63 -4.70 4.59 -11.72
CA GLN A 63 -3.29 4.46 -11.33
C GLN A 63 -2.91 3.02 -10.95
N VAL A 64 -3.88 2.16 -10.65
CA VAL A 64 -3.65 0.81 -10.10
C VAL A 64 -2.70 -0.01 -10.97
N GLY A 65 -2.95 -0.11 -12.26
CA GLY A 65 -2.13 -0.92 -13.16
C GLY A 65 -0.67 -0.47 -13.22
N SER A 66 -0.42 0.85 -13.33
CA SER A 66 0.94 1.40 -13.39
C SER A 66 1.70 1.23 -12.08
N ILE A 67 1.04 1.44 -10.94
CA ILE A 67 1.63 1.25 -9.61
C ILE A 67 1.99 -0.22 -9.40
N ASN A 68 1.07 -1.14 -9.63
CA ASN A 68 1.30 -2.57 -9.43
C ASN A 68 2.41 -3.11 -10.35
N SER A 69 2.48 -2.63 -11.60
CA SER A 69 3.58 -2.96 -12.51
C SER A 69 4.94 -2.48 -11.98
N PHE A 70 5.01 -1.27 -11.42
CA PHE A 70 6.23 -0.74 -10.81
C PHE A 70 6.64 -1.54 -9.57
N ILE A 71 5.72 -1.80 -8.65
CA ILE A 71 5.98 -2.57 -7.42
C ILE A 71 6.46 -3.98 -7.77
N ARG A 72 5.76 -4.67 -8.69
CA ARG A 72 6.16 -6.01 -9.17
C ARG A 72 7.56 -6.01 -9.73
N LYS A 73 7.86 -5.09 -10.66
CA LYS A 73 9.19 -4.98 -11.28
C LYS A 73 10.28 -4.77 -10.24
N THR A 74 10.05 -3.88 -9.28
CA THR A 74 11.00 -3.59 -8.21
C THR A 74 11.22 -4.80 -7.30
N ALA A 75 10.16 -5.50 -6.88
CA ALA A 75 10.27 -6.72 -6.08
C ALA A 75 11.03 -7.83 -6.83
N MET A 76 10.78 -8.01 -8.13
CA MET A 76 11.51 -8.97 -8.97
C MET A 76 13.01 -8.64 -9.14
N GLN A 77 13.36 -7.36 -9.14
CA GLN A 77 14.77 -6.92 -9.18
C GLN A 77 15.50 -7.14 -7.85
N HIS A 78 14.76 -7.23 -6.74
CA HIS A 78 15.29 -7.39 -5.38
C HIS A 78 14.61 -8.54 -4.61
N PRO A 79 14.58 -9.79 -5.15
CA PRO A 79 13.68 -10.87 -4.69
C PRO A 79 13.99 -11.38 -3.27
N ARG A 80 15.15 -11.09 -2.70
CA ARG A 80 15.52 -11.44 -1.32
C ARG A 80 15.34 -10.29 -0.33
N LYS A 81 15.04 -9.08 -0.83
CA LYS A 81 14.98 -7.86 -0.03
C LYS A 81 13.57 -7.27 0.00
N PHE A 82 12.83 -7.30 -1.12
CA PHE A 82 11.53 -6.64 -1.22
C PHE A 82 10.38 -7.61 -1.43
N PHE A 83 9.34 -7.46 -0.60
CA PHE A 83 8.03 -8.08 -0.76
C PHE A 83 7.07 -7.01 -1.27
N GLY A 84 6.60 -7.16 -2.50
CA GLY A 84 5.71 -6.18 -3.13
C GLY A 84 4.26 -6.39 -2.75
N PHE A 85 3.60 -5.38 -2.18
CA PHE A 85 2.15 -5.36 -1.99
C PHE A 85 1.50 -4.53 -3.09
N ALA A 86 0.44 -5.08 -3.67
CA ALA A 86 -0.39 -4.41 -4.66
C ALA A 86 -1.22 -3.30 -4.03
N THR A 87 -1.60 -2.31 -4.81
CA THR A 87 -2.75 -1.45 -4.51
C THR A 87 -3.94 -1.90 -5.34
N VAL A 88 -5.15 -1.76 -4.78
CA VAL A 88 -6.42 -1.80 -5.51
C VAL A 88 -7.25 -0.60 -5.08
N HIS A 89 -8.28 -0.24 -5.85
CA HIS A 89 -9.12 0.91 -5.48
C HIS A 89 -10.55 0.46 -5.23
N PRO A 90 -11.04 0.43 -3.97
CA PRO A 90 -12.37 -0.11 -3.64
C PRO A 90 -13.53 0.52 -4.42
N LEU A 91 -13.41 1.77 -4.86
CA LEU A 91 -14.41 2.46 -5.67
C LEU A 91 -14.27 2.19 -7.19
N ALA A 92 -13.39 1.28 -7.60
CA ALA A 92 -13.23 0.93 -9.01
C ALA A 92 -14.35 -0.02 -9.46
N LYS A 93 -14.86 0.20 -10.67
CA LYS A 93 -15.87 -0.69 -11.28
C LYS A 93 -15.32 -2.08 -11.63
N ASP A 94 -14.01 -2.18 -11.79
CA ASP A 94 -13.26 -3.37 -12.18
C ASP A 94 -12.42 -3.94 -11.02
N ILE A 95 -12.91 -3.79 -9.78
CA ILE A 95 -12.17 -4.19 -8.55
C ILE A 95 -11.75 -5.66 -8.57
N GLU A 96 -12.62 -6.55 -9.00
CA GLU A 96 -12.32 -7.99 -9.13
C GLU A 96 -11.16 -8.23 -10.10
N PHE A 97 -11.18 -7.60 -11.27
CA PHE A 97 -10.10 -7.69 -12.24
C PHE A 97 -8.76 -7.14 -11.69
N GLN A 98 -8.80 -6.05 -10.90
CA GLN A 98 -7.60 -5.50 -10.26
C GLN A 98 -7.01 -6.51 -9.25
N ILE A 99 -7.84 -7.18 -8.45
CA ILE A 99 -7.43 -8.18 -7.47
C ILE A 99 -6.84 -9.40 -8.18
N GLU A 100 -7.54 -9.97 -9.17
CA GLU A 100 -7.07 -11.13 -9.92
C GLU A 100 -5.73 -10.87 -10.63
N ASN A 101 -5.57 -9.70 -11.24
CA ASN A 101 -4.31 -9.32 -11.87
C ASN A 101 -3.16 -9.21 -10.84
N ALA A 102 -3.41 -8.68 -9.65
CA ALA A 102 -2.39 -8.57 -8.62
C ALA A 102 -1.94 -9.95 -8.10
N VAL A 103 -2.89 -10.86 -7.89
CA VAL A 103 -2.62 -12.26 -7.50
C VAL A 103 -1.84 -12.97 -8.61
N ALA A 104 -2.30 -12.90 -9.86
CA ALA A 104 -1.63 -13.52 -11.00
C ALA A 104 -0.23 -12.94 -11.26
N ALA A 105 0.00 -11.66 -10.91
CA ALA A 105 1.31 -11.03 -11.00
C ALA A 105 2.29 -11.48 -9.90
N GLY A 106 1.85 -12.29 -8.92
CA GLY A 106 2.67 -12.79 -7.82
C GLY A 106 3.02 -11.74 -6.78
N LEU A 107 2.18 -10.71 -6.60
CA LEU A 107 2.31 -9.77 -5.51
C LEU A 107 1.93 -10.43 -4.19
N SER A 108 2.58 -10.02 -3.08
CA SER A 108 2.55 -10.76 -1.81
C SER A 108 1.42 -10.32 -0.87
N GLY A 109 0.61 -9.35 -1.26
CA GLY A 109 -0.48 -8.80 -0.45
C GLY A 109 -1.05 -7.53 -1.06
N PHE A 110 -1.96 -6.90 -0.32
CA PHE A 110 -2.62 -5.66 -0.73
C PHE A 110 -2.36 -4.53 0.26
N LYS A 111 -2.18 -3.32 -0.26
CA LYS A 111 -2.15 -2.08 0.53
C LYS A 111 -3.37 -1.23 0.22
N LEU A 112 -4.12 -0.88 1.27
CA LEU A 112 -5.24 0.04 1.22
C LEU A 112 -5.00 1.26 2.12
N HIS A 113 -5.54 2.40 1.72
CA HIS A 113 -5.45 3.65 2.47
C HIS A 113 -6.77 4.41 2.40
N PRO A 114 -7.71 4.15 3.33
CA PRO A 114 -9.06 4.70 3.26
C PRO A 114 -9.09 6.23 3.13
N ASP A 115 -8.19 6.94 3.83
CA ASP A 115 -8.18 8.40 3.83
C ASP A 115 -7.67 9.01 2.51
N PHE A 116 -6.72 8.36 1.83
CA PHE A 116 -6.26 8.77 0.49
C PHE A 116 -7.25 8.38 -0.60
N GLN A 117 -7.82 7.20 -0.48
CA GLN A 117 -8.72 6.61 -1.47
C GLN A 117 -10.19 7.01 -1.26
N LYS A 118 -10.50 7.69 -0.15
CA LYS A 118 -11.81 8.26 0.20
C LYS A 118 -12.95 7.22 0.26
N PHE A 119 -12.67 6.07 0.86
CA PHE A 119 -13.69 5.07 1.17
C PHE A 119 -13.74 4.79 2.67
N PHE A 120 -14.89 4.41 3.19
CA PHE A 120 -15.03 4.01 4.59
C PHE A 120 -14.50 2.59 4.80
N ALA A 121 -13.62 2.39 5.80
CA ALA A 121 -13.00 1.08 6.05
C ALA A 121 -14.02 -0.03 6.39
N ASP A 122 -15.19 0.34 6.91
CA ASP A 122 -16.33 -0.54 7.18
C ASP A 122 -17.48 -0.33 6.17
N GLY A 123 -17.25 0.35 5.06
CA GLY A 123 -18.24 0.61 4.02
C GLY A 123 -18.43 -0.56 3.06
N HIS A 124 -19.50 -0.50 2.28
CA HIS A 124 -19.85 -1.55 1.32
C HIS A 124 -18.69 -1.90 0.37
N GLU A 125 -18.01 -0.90 -0.17
CA GLU A 125 -16.91 -1.08 -1.13
C GLU A 125 -15.69 -1.76 -0.49
N ALA A 126 -15.42 -1.45 0.78
CA ALA A 126 -14.37 -2.13 1.53
C ALA A 126 -14.76 -3.58 1.78
N MET A 127 -15.97 -3.86 2.29
CA MET A 127 -16.46 -5.21 2.55
C MET A 127 -16.41 -6.06 1.26
N GLN A 128 -16.93 -5.55 0.14
CA GLN A 128 -16.86 -6.22 -1.15
C GLN A 128 -15.41 -6.51 -1.58
N THR A 129 -14.49 -5.55 -1.40
CA THR A 129 -13.06 -5.75 -1.71
C THR A 129 -12.47 -6.91 -0.92
N PHE A 130 -12.76 -6.99 0.39
CA PHE A 130 -12.28 -8.06 1.25
C PHE A 130 -12.94 -9.41 0.94
N GLU A 131 -14.23 -9.43 0.61
CA GLU A 131 -14.93 -10.63 0.13
C GLU A 131 -14.28 -11.20 -1.13
N ILE A 132 -13.92 -10.34 -2.10
CA ILE A 132 -13.24 -10.77 -3.33
C ILE A 132 -11.82 -11.26 -3.05
N ILE A 133 -11.07 -10.61 -2.13
CA ILE A 133 -9.74 -11.08 -1.71
C ILE A 133 -9.83 -12.46 -1.07
N ASP A 134 -10.89 -12.74 -0.32
CA ASP A 134 -11.23 -14.07 0.25
C ASP A 134 -10.05 -14.73 1.01
N GLY A 135 -9.33 -13.95 1.80
CA GLY A 135 -8.19 -14.42 2.60
C GLY A 135 -6.99 -14.95 1.80
N ARG A 136 -7.01 -14.88 0.47
CA ARG A 136 -5.92 -15.39 -0.40
C ARG A 136 -4.58 -14.70 -0.17
N LEU A 137 -4.59 -13.43 0.20
CA LEU A 137 -3.41 -12.63 0.48
C LEU A 137 -3.66 -11.67 1.66
N PRO A 138 -2.63 -11.36 2.45
CA PRO A 138 -2.75 -10.40 3.55
C PRO A 138 -3.04 -8.98 3.04
N VAL A 139 -3.75 -8.21 3.86
CA VAL A 139 -4.06 -6.80 3.59
C VAL A 139 -3.43 -5.90 4.65
N LEU A 140 -2.61 -4.96 4.22
CA LEU A 140 -2.09 -3.86 5.03
C LEU A 140 -2.99 -2.64 4.83
N ILE A 141 -3.77 -2.27 5.84
CA ILE A 141 -4.65 -1.10 5.79
C ILE A 141 -4.13 0.03 6.67
N HIS A 142 -4.16 1.28 6.14
CA HIS A 142 -3.90 2.47 6.95
C HIS A 142 -5.06 2.75 7.89
N ALA A 143 -4.77 3.16 9.12
CA ALA A 143 -5.78 3.45 10.14
C ALA A 143 -5.40 4.65 11.00
N GLY A 144 -6.42 5.37 11.53
CA GLY A 144 -6.25 6.25 12.67
C GLY A 144 -6.05 7.73 12.39
N ASP A 145 -6.28 8.26 11.19
CA ASP A 145 -6.28 9.71 10.97
C ASP A 145 -7.57 10.33 11.56
N ASN A 146 -7.44 10.98 12.74
CA ASN A 146 -8.57 11.61 13.43
C ASN A 146 -9.17 12.84 12.72
N ARG A 147 -8.49 13.36 11.68
CA ARG A 147 -8.97 14.48 10.85
C ARG A 147 -9.90 14.01 9.74
N LYS A 148 -10.02 12.70 9.53
CA LYS A 148 -10.77 12.07 8.44
C LYS A 148 -11.76 11.03 9.00
N PRO A 149 -12.92 10.86 8.37
CA PRO A 149 -13.95 9.94 8.87
C PRO A 149 -13.75 8.49 8.40
N TYR A 150 -12.74 8.19 7.59
CA TYR A 150 -12.67 6.97 6.79
C TYR A 150 -12.07 5.76 7.51
N SER A 151 -11.04 5.98 8.35
CA SER A 151 -10.19 4.93 8.91
C SER A 151 -10.15 4.88 10.44
N GLY A 152 -11.19 5.41 11.10
CA GLY A 152 -11.25 5.42 12.57
C GLY A 152 -11.16 4.01 13.18
N PRO A 153 -10.67 3.87 14.43
CA PRO A 153 -10.44 2.55 15.07
C PRO A 153 -11.68 1.66 15.10
N GLU A 154 -12.87 2.24 15.32
CA GLU A 154 -14.13 1.47 15.35
C GLU A 154 -14.46 0.84 13.99
N ARG A 155 -14.17 1.56 12.89
CA ARG A 155 -14.35 1.04 11.52
C ARG A 155 -13.41 -0.11 11.23
N ILE A 156 -12.13 0.06 11.61
CA ILE A 156 -11.12 -1.00 11.46
C ILE A 156 -11.51 -2.22 12.31
N LEU A 157 -11.99 -2.02 13.53
CA LEU A 157 -12.44 -3.14 14.37
C LEU A 157 -13.61 -3.90 13.74
N LYS A 158 -14.57 -3.22 13.12
CA LYS A 158 -15.68 -3.89 12.40
C LYS A 158 -15.16 -4.69 11.22
N LEU A 159 -14.24 -4.12 10.43
CA LEU A 159 -13.61 -4.81 9.31
C LEU A 159 -12.86 -6.08 9.78
N CYS A 160 -12.02 -5.97 10.81
CA CYS A 160 -11.28 -7.12 11.37
C CYS A 160 -12.21 -8.20 11.98
N LYS A 161 -13.40 -7.83 12.46
CA LYS A 161 -14.39 -8.82 12.93
C LYS A 161 -15.08 -9.55 11.79
N ALA A 162 -15.27 -8.88 10.65
CA ALA A 162 -15.87 -9.49 9.47
C ALA A 162 -14.88 -10.40 8.70
N PHE A 163 -13.59 -10.04 8.73
CA PHE A 163 -12.52 -10.73 8.01
C PHE A 163 -11.33 -10.96 8.97
N PRO A 164 -11.38 -12.00 9.81
CA PRO A 164 -10.38 -12.30 10.85
C PRO A 164 -9.02 -12.75 10.29
#